data_5c45b8a9ad802caa51a91adcfb1fef61
#
_entry.id   5c45b8a9ad802caa51a91adcfb1fef61
#
_cell.length_a   1.000
_cell.length_b   1.000
_cell.length_c   1.000
_cell.angle_alpha   90.00
_cell.angle_beta   90.00
_cell.angle_gamma   90.00
#
_symmetry.space_group_name_H-M   'P 1'
#
loop_
_entity.id
_entity.type
_entity.pdbx_description
1 polymer ?
#
loop_
_entity_poly.entity_id
_entity_poly.type
_entity_poly.pdbx_seq_one_letter_code
_entity_poly.pdbx_strand_id
1 'polypeptide(L)'
;MKYTKTFLILTALFGGLQSSLTYADDPTSSKEQKMTMESKQEQRIIYLAGGCFWGLEAYMERIQGVTDAVSGYANGKGDTTNYQLLHATDHAETVKVTYDPNKISLDKLLQYYFRVIDPTSINKQGNDRGRQYRTGIYYQNEQD
;
A
#
# COMPACT_ATOMS: atom_id res chain seq x y z
N MET A 1 10.84 7.22 16.68
CA MET A 1 11.90 8.20 16.39
C MET A 1 11.41 9.15 15.31
N LYS A 2 11.28 10.44 15.62
CA LYS A 2 10.76 11.45 14.67
C LYS A 2 11.90 11.94 13.79
N TYR A 3 11.80 11.80 12.47
CA TYR A 3 12.73 12.41 11.52
C TYR A 3 12.23 13.80 11.13
N THR A 4 12.94 14.83 11.56
CA THR A 4 12.73 16.22 11.16
C THR A 4 13.57 16.49 9.92
N LYS A 5 12.95 16.65 8.76
CA LYS A 5 13.64 17.13 7.55
C LYS A 5 13.63 18.65 7.55
N THR A 6 14.79 19.24 7.75
CA THR A 6 15.02 20.68 7.60
C THR A 6 15.12 21.01 6.10
N PHE A 7 14.18 21.79 5.60
CA PHE A 7 14.22 22.31 4.22
C PHE A 7 14.90 23.68 4.24
N LEU A 8 16.04 23.81 3.58
CA LEU A 8 16.71 25.09 3.38
C LEU A 8 16.06 25.80 2.18
N ILE A 9 15.40 26.94 2.44
CA ILE A 9 14.87 27.79 1.38
C ILE A 9 15.95 28.81 1.03
N LEU A 10 16.47 28.72 -0.18
CA LEU A 10 17.37 29.71 -0.76
C LEU A 10 16.54 30.83 -1.40
N THR A 11 16.46 32.00 -0.73
CA THR A 11 15.81 33.18 -1.29
C THR A 11 16.77 33.91 -2.23
N ALA A 12 16.50 33.85 -3.53
CA ALA A 12 17.15 34.72 -4.51
C ALA A 12 16.35 36.02 -4.65
N LEU A 13 16.94 37.13 -4.24
CA LEU A 13 16.44 38.47 -4.48
C LEU A 13 16.70 38.83 -5.96
N PHE A 14 15.65 39.03 -6.74
CA PHE A 14 15.70 39.73 -8.01
C PHE A 14 14.67 40.85 -7.99
N GLY A 15 15.19 42.08 -7.94
CA GLY A 15 14.42 43.30 -8.16
C GLY A 15 14.22 43.53 -9.66
N GLY A 16 13.05 44.03 -10.04
CA GLY A 16 12.86 44.52 -11.40
C GLY A 16 11.41 44.77 -11.78
N LEU A 17 11.05 46.01 -11.88
CA LEU A 17 10.02 46.69 -12.70
C LEU A 17 8.58 46.16 -12.65
N GLN A 18 7.74 46.95 -12.01
CA GLN A 18 6.29 46.95 -12.16
C GLN A 18 5.90 47.48 -13.57
N SER A 19 5.29 46.67 -14.39
CA SER A 19 4.44 47.08 -15.49
C SER A 19 3.03 46.55 -15.21
N SER A 20 2.12 47.48 -14.99
CA SER A 20 0.68 47.21 -14.82
C SER A 20 0.08 46.76 -16.14
N LEU A 21 -0.11 45.46 -16.29
CA LEU A 21 -0.96 44.89 -17.33
C LEU A 21 -2.29 44.50 -16.66
N THR A 22 -3.34 45.22 -17.02
CA THR A 22 -4.73 44.85 -16.73
C THR A 22 -5.03 43.55 -17.50
N TYR A 23 -5.06 42.46 -16.78
CA TYR A 23 -5.47 41.16 -17.34
C TYR A 23 -7.00 41.09 -17.29
N ALA A 24 -7.62 41.00 -18.44
CA ALA A 24 -9.05 40.73 -18.58
C ALA A 24 -9.34 39.33 -18.02
N ASP A 25 -10.35 39.23 -17.12
CA ASP A 25 -10.87 37.98 -16.61
C ASP A 25 -11.31 37.08 -17.76
N ASP A 26 -10.56 36.03 -18.02
CA ASP A 26 -10.93 34.96 -18.95
C ASP A 26 -11.77 33.91 -18.20
N PRO A 27 -13.07 33.76 -18.52
CA PRO A 27 -13.95 32.81 -17.85
C PRO A 27 -13.59 31.34 -18.13
N THR A 28 -12.57 31.08 -18.98
CA THR A 28 -12.11 29.71 -19.29
C THR A 28 -11.20 29.17 -18.19
N SER A 29 -10.52 30.00 -17.42
CA SER A 29 -9.60 29.57 -16.34
C SER A 29 -10.32 28.89 -15.16
N SER A 30 -11.60 29.24 -14.93
CA SER A 30 -12.36 28.63 -13.82
C SER A 30 -12.90 27.21 -14.14
N LYS A 31 -12.93 26.82 -15.42
CA LYS A 31 -13.36 25.46 -15.83
C LYS A 31 -12.21 24.46 -15.80
N GLU A 32 -10.99 24.89 -16.10
CA GLU A 32 -9.81 24.00 -16.03
C GLU A 32 -9.42 23.68 -14.58
N GLN A 33 -9.57 24.63 -13.64
CA GLN A 33 -9.31 24.33 -12.23
C GLN A 33 -10.36 23.41 -11.60
N LYS A 34 -11.55 23.27 -12.19
CA LYS A 34 -12.60 22.38 -11.71
C LYS A 34 -12.47 20.96 -12.24
N MET A 35 -11.69 20.74 -13.30
CA MET A 35 -11.44 19.42 -13.88
C MET A 35 -10.25 18.67 -13.25
N THR A 36 -9.41 19.34 -12.48
CA THR A 36 -8.27 18.72 -11.78
C THR A 36 -8.55 18.34 -10.33
N MET A 37 -9.77 18.49 -9.84
CA MET A 37 -10.27 17.77 -8.68
C MET A 37 -10.80 16.40 -9.10
N GLU A 38 -10.01 15.64 -9.85
CA GLU A 38 -10.16 14.20 -9.96
C GLU A 38 -10.04 13.65 -8.54
N SER A 39 -11.14 13.10 -8.04
CA SER A 39 -11.24 12.59 -6.69
C SER A 39 -10.04 11.65 -6.46
N LYS A 40 -9.12 12.06 -5.59
CA LYS A 40 -8.04 11.18 -5.15
C LYS A 40 -8.72 9.93 -4.63
N GLN A 41 -8.75 8.89 -5.46
CA GLN A 41 -9.44 7.64 -5.18
C GLN A 41 -8.84 7.12 -3.88
N GLU A 42 -9.65 7.06 -2.81
CA GLU A 42 -9.20 6.54 -1.53
C GLU A 42 -8.72 5.11 -1.74
N GLN A 43 -7.48 4.85 -1.43
CA GLN A 43 -6.90 3.51 -1.45
C GLN A 43 -6.52 3.10 -0.03
N ARG A 44 -6.77 1.85 0.30
CA ARG A 44 -6.37 1.26 1.56
C ARG A 44 -5.42 0.10 1.34
N ILE A 45 -4.66 -0.22 2.36
CA ILE A 45 -3.63 -1.26 2.31
C ILE A 45 -3.85 -2.23 3.46
N ILE A 46 -3.77 -3.52 3.15
CA ILE A 46 -3.70 -4.60 4.13
C ILE A 46 -2.58 -5.57 3.73
N TYR A 47 -1.96 -6.23 4.70
CA TYR A 47 -0.89 -7.19 4.48
C TYR A 47 -1.39 -8.59 4.86
N LEU A 48 -1.35 -9.52 3.90
CA LEU A 48 -1.90 -10.86 4.03
C LEU A 48 -0.80 -11.90 3.87
N ALA A 49 -0.63 -12.78 4.87
CA ALA A 49 0.33 -13.87 4.87
C ALA A 49 -0.38 -15.22 4.97
N GLY A 50 0.07 -16.21 4.21
CA GLY A 50 -0.52 -17.55 4.24
C GLY A 50 -0.02 -18.41 3.08
N GLY A 51 1.06 -19.15 3.31
CA GLY A 51 1.73 -19.98 2.31
C GLY A 51 2.63 -19.20 1.37
N CYS A 52 2.87 -19.74 0.20
CA CYS A 52 3.68 -19.10 -0.83
C CYS A 52 3.03 -17.77 -1.30
N PHE A 53 3.75 -16.67 -1.11
CA PHE A 53 3.26 -15.33 -1.46
C PHE A 53 2.95 -15.15 -2.95
N TRP A 54 3.64 -15.83 -3.87
CA TRP A 54 3.33 -15.74 -5.32
C TRP A 54 1.93 -16.26 -5.67
N GLY A 55 1.51 -17.36 -5.02
CA GLY A 55 0.17 -17.89 -5.19
C GLY A 55 -0.90 -16.96 -4.64
N LEU A 56 -0.65 -16.38 -3.47
CA LEU A 56 -1.55 -15.43 -2.83
C LEU A 56 -1.63 -14.10 -3.61
N GLU A 57 -0.50 -13.57 -4.08
CA GLU A 57 -0.42 -12.38 -4.95
C GLU A 57 -1.28 -12.57 -6.20
N ALA A 58 -1.01 -13.64 -6.98
CA ALA A 58 -1.74 -13.93 -8.20
C ALA A 58 -3.25 -14.14 -7.98
N TYR A 59 -3.66 -14.57 -6.80
CA TYR A 59 -5.06 -14.69 -6.44
C TYR A 59 -5.67 -13.32 -6.10
N MET A 60 -5.00 -12.50 -5.29
CA MET A 60 -5.49 -11.19 -4.87
C MET A 60 -5.65 -10.23 -6.04
N GLU A 61 -4.72 -10.23 -7.00
CA GLU A 61 -4.79 -9.40 -8.22
C GLU A 61 -6.07 -9.61 -9.04
N ARG A 62 -6.69 -10.78 -8.94
CA ARG A 62 -7.93 -11.13 -9.68
C ARG A 62 -9.20 -10.65 -9.01
N ILE A 63 -9.11 -10.13 -7.79
CA ILE A 63 -10.29 -9.69 -7.03
C ILE A 63 -10.68 -8.29 -7.48
N GLN A 64 -11.91 -8.13 -7.94
CA GLN A 64 -12.44 -6.83 -8.31
C GLN A 64 -12.43 -5.88 -7.09
N GLY A 65 -11.79 -4.73 -7.25
CA GLY A 65 -11.59 -3.74 -6.19
C GLY A 65 -10.16 -3.75 -5.62
N VAL A 66 -9.37 -4.82 -5.82
CA VAL A 66 -7.93 -4.79 -5.62
C VAL A 66 -7.30 -4.01 -6.78
N THR A 67 -6.44 -3.07 -6.46
CA THR A 67 -5.75 -2.20 -7.43
C THR A 67 -4.29 -2.56 -7.59
N ASP A 68 -3.71 -3.26 -6.59
CA ASP A 68 -2.32 -3.71 -6.62
C ASP A 68 -2.12 -4.82 -5.58
N ALA A 69 -1.27 -5.80 -5.88
CA ALA A 69 -0.83 -6.81 -4.94
C ALA A 69 0.67 -7.09 -5.16
N VAL A 70 1.46 -7.02 -4.11
CA VAL A 70 2.92 -7.12 -4.20
C VAL A 70 3.46 -8.07 -3.14
N SER A 71 4.19 -9.09 -3.56
CA SER A 71 4.91 -10.01 -2.67
C SER A 71 6.04 -9.32 -1.92
N GLY A 72 6.18 -9.65 -0.65
CA GLY A 72 7.20 -9.11 0.23
C GLY A 72 7.27 -9.89 1.54
N TYR A 73 7.80 -9.26 2.57
CA TYR A 73 8.03 -9.90 3.87
C TYR A 73 7.54 -8.99 5.00
N ALA A 74 6.90 -9.58 6.01
CA ALA A 74 6.42 -8.82 7.16
C ALA A 74 6.53 -9.61 8.48
N ASN A 75 6.31 -8.91 9.58
CA ASN A 75 6.19 -9.47 10.93
C ASN A 75 7.39 -10.33 11.34
N GLY A 76 8.61 -9.87 11.05
CA GLY A 76 9.85 -10.50 11.45
C GLY A 76 10.67 -9.65 12.40
N LYS A 77 11.94 -9.99 12.55
CA LYS A 77 12.92 -9.28 13.37
C LYS A 77 13.71 -8.30 12.49
N GLY A 78 13.67 -7.01 12.85
CA GLY A 78 14.32 -5.94 12.09
C GLY A 78 13.49 -5.47 10.88
N ASP A 79 14.02 -4.45 10.20
CA ASP A 79 13.28 -3.71 9.16
C ASP A 79 13.57 -4.21 7.74
N THR A 80 14.51 -5.12 7.58
CA THR A 80 14.94 -5.64 6.28
C THR A 80 15.21 -7.14 6.32
N THR A 81 14.88 -7.82 5.24
CA THR A 81 15.22 -9.22 5.02
C THR A 81 15.34 -9.53 3.54
N ASN A 82 15.78 -10.74 3.23
CA ASN A 82 15.70 -11.36 1.91
C ASN A 82 15.42 -12.85 2.08
N TYR A 83 15.18 -13.55 0.98
CA TYR A 83 14.78 -14.96 1.01
C TYR A 83 15.76 -15.85 1.76
N GLN A 84 17.08 -15.62 1.66
CA GLN A 84 18.12 -16.42 2.32
C GLN A 84 18.15 -16.18 3.83
N LEU A 85 17.69 -15.03 4.30
CA LEU A 85 17.72 -14.62 5.69
C LEU A 85 16.42 -14.90 6.46
N LEU A 86 15.38 -15.44 5.81
CA LEU A 86 14.06 -15.64 6.43
C LEU A 86 14.11 -16.45 7.72
N HIS A 87 14.97 -17.49 7.79
CA HIS A 87 15.15 -18.26 9.02
C HIS A 87 15.75 -17.44 10.18
N ALA A 88 16.66 -16.52 9.88
CA ALA A 88 17.30 -15.69 10.90
C ALA A 88 16.42 -14.52 11.33
N THR A 89 15.73 -13.90 10.38
CA THR A 89 14.91 -12.71 10.60
C THR A 89 13.47 -13.03 10.96
N ASP A 90 13.04 -14.27 10.79
CA ASP A 90 11.70 -14.77 11.14
C ASP A 90 10.55 -14.01 10.46
N HIS A 91 10.78 -13.42 9.29
CA HIS A 91 9.71 -12.78 8.52
C HIS A 91 8.79 -13.83 7.88
N ALA A 92 7.51 -13.48 7.71
CA ALA A 92 6.57 -14.24 6.91
C ALA A 92 6.55 -13.75 5.46
N GLU A 93 6.41 -14.66 4.51
CA GLU A 93 6.02 -14.35 3.16
C GLU A 93 4.64 -13.68 3.19
N THR A 94 4.54 -12.49 2.64
CA THR A 94 3.37 -11.62 2.82
C THR A 94 3.08 -10.88 1.53
N VAL A 95 1.80 -10.69 1.23
CA VAL A 95 1.34 -9.87 0.11
C VAL A 95 0.81 -8.55 0.64
N LYS A 96 1.36 -7.44 0.17
CA LYS A 96 0.79 -6.11 0.35
C LYS A 96 -0.35 -5.97 -0.65
N VAL A 97 -1.57 -5.84 -0.18
CA VAL A 97 -2.77 -5.67 -1.01
C VAL A 97 -3.26 -4.24 -0.89
N THR A 98 -3.30 -3.53 -2.02
CA THR A 98 -3.89 -2.20 -2.16
C THR A 98 -5.28 -2.34 -2.78
N TYR A 99 -6.30 -1.75 -2.18
CA TYR A 99 -7.67 -1.88 -2.65
C TYR A 99 -8.46 -0.57 -2.55
N ASP A 100 -9.49 -0.45 -3.37
CA ASP A 100 -10.45 0.66 -3.37
C ASP A 100 -11.62 0.30 -2.42
N PRO A 101 -11.76 0.97 -1.26
CA PRO A 101 -12.80 0.66 -0.28
C PRO A 101 -14.23 0.95 -0.79
N ASN A 102 -14.36 1.72 -1.89
CA ASN A 102 -15.65 1.97 -2.54
C ASN A 102 -16.09 0.80 -3.45
N LYS A 103 -15.14 -0.07 -3.84
CA LYS A 103 -15.40 -1.24 -4.70
C LYS A 103 -15.45 -2.54 -3.93
N ILE A 104 -14.64 -2.67 -2.88
CA ILE A 104 -14.60 -3.85 -2.01
C ILE A 104 -14.33 -3.44 -0.56
N SER A 105 -15.14 -3.91 0.37
CA SER A 105 -14.89 -3.72 1.80
C SER A 105 -13.75 -4.63 2.28
N LEU A 106 -13.07 -4.25 3.36
CA LEU A 106 -12.06 -5.10 4.00
C LEU A 106 -12.65 -6.47 4.38
N ASP A 107 -13.83 -6.48 4.98
CA ASP A 107 -14.53 -7.73 5.35
C ASP A 107 -14.69 -8.67 4.14
N LYS A 108 -15.13 -8.13 3.00
CA LYS A 108 -15.29 -8.92 1.78
C LYS A 108 -13.95 -9.40 1.22
N LEU A 109 -12.91 -8.57 1.27
CA LEU A 109 -11.56 -8.94 0.86
C LEU A 109 -11.02 -10.09 1.73
N LEU A 110 -11.21 -10.02 3.05
CA LEU A 110 -10.82 -11.07 3.98
C LEU A 110 -11.61 -12.37 3.78
N GLN A 111 -12.90 -12.31 3.39
CA GLN A 111 -13.65 -13.50 3.00
C GLN A 111 -13.02 -14.21 1.80
N TYR A 112 -12.48 -13.49 0.82
CA TYR A 112 -11.74 -14.08 -0.30
C TYR A 112 -10.43 -14.69 0.17
N TYR A 113 -9.67 -13.99 1.02
CA TYR A 113 -8.44 -14.51 1.61
C TYR A 113 -8.64 -15.82 2.35
N PHE A 114 -9.67 -15.92 3.21
CA PHE A 114 -9.98 -17.16 3.95
C PHE A 114 -10.45 -18.33 3.09
N ARG A 115 -10.73 -18.13 1.82
CA ARG A 115 -11.04 -19.23 0.88
C ARG A 115 -9.81 -19.97 0.37
N VAL A 116 -8.65 -19.34 0.43
CA VAL A 116 -7.42 -19.87 -0.19
C VAL A 116 -6.36 -20.27 0.82
N ILE A 117 -6.59 -19.98 2.10
CA ILE A 117 -5.71 -20.40 3.19
C ILE A 117 -6.46 -21.26 4.21
N ASP A 118 -5.71 -22.07 4.96
CA ASP A 118 -6.20 -22.74 6.17
C ASP A 118 -5.78 -21.88 7.39
N PRO A 119 -6.73 -21.16 8.03
CA PRO A 119 -6.41 -20.28 9.15
C PRO A 119 -6.02 -21.06 10.42
N THR A 120 -6.26 -22.37 10.47
CA THR A 120 -5.93 -23.24 11.60
C THR A 120 -4.55 -23.86 11.48
N SER A 121 -3.91 -23.76 10.32
CA SER A 121 -2.58 -24.31 10.08
C SER A 121 -1.50 -23.51 10.81
N ILE A 122 -0.65 -24.22 11.56
CA ILE A 122 0.49 -23.62 12.25
C ILE A 122 1.75 -23.76 11.38
N ASN A 123 2.35 -22.63 11.00
CA ASN A 123 3.58 -22.56 10.23
C ASN A 123 3.59 -23.43 8.95
N LYS A 124 2.47 -23.51 8.26
CA LYS A 124 2.35 -24.22 6.97
C LYS A 124 1.10 -23.78 6.22
N GLN A 125 1.11 -23.98 4.90
CA GLN A 125 -0.08 -23.96 4.05
C GLN A 125 0.09 -25.06 2.97
N GLY A 126 -0.83 -26.03 2.95
CA GLY A 126 -0.70 -27.16 2.04
C GLY A 126 0.62 -27.90 2.23
N ASN A 127 1.44 -27.94 1.16
CA ASN A 127 2.76 -28.57 1.16
C ASN A 127 3.89 -27.65 1.66
N ASP A 128 3.67 -26.34 1.71
CA ASP A 128 4.65 -25.37 2.18
C ASP A 128 4.76 -25.41 3.70
N ARG A 129 5.95 -25.72 4.21
CA ARG A 129 6.21 -25.92 5.63
C ARG A 129 7.34 -24.98 6.09
N GLY A 130 7.11 -24.31 7.21
CA GLY A 130 8.05 -23.37 7.82
C GLY A 130 7.35 -22.12 8.32
N ARG A 131 8.02 -21.39 9.22
CA ARG A 131 7.48 -20.16 9.83
C ARG A 131 7.24 -19.06 8.81
N GLN A 132 7.98 -19.05 7.71
CA GLN A 132 7.78 -18.12 6.61
C GLN A 132 6.41 -18.28 5.93
N TYR A 133 5.79 -19.45 6.03
CA TYR A 133 4.46 -19.74 5.44
C TYR A 133 3.31 -19.63 6.44
N ARG A 134 3.55 -19.05 7.63
CA ARG A 134 2.50 -18.86 8.62
C ARG A 134 1.40 -17.93 8.14
N THR A 135 0.21 -18.17 8.61
CA THR A 135 -0.96 -17.30 8.38
C THR A 135 -0.85 -16.02 9.22
N GLY A 136 -1.23 -14.91 8.65
CA GLY A 136 -1.27 -13.63 9.34
C GLY A 136 -1.99 -12.55 8.56
N ILE A 137 -2.60 -11.62 9.29
CA ILE A 137 -3.16 -10.38 8.76
C ILE A 137 -2.49 -9.26 9.52
N TYR A 138 -1.84 -8.33 8.81
CA TYR A 138 -1.11 -7.23 9.42
C TYR A 138 -1.61 -5.89 8.86
N TYR A 139 -1.64 -4.90 9.72
CA TYR A 139 -2.08 -3.55 9.41
C TYR A 139 -1.03 -2.53 9.87
N GLN A 140 -1.09 -1.32 9.35
CA GLN A 140 -0.16 -0.25 9.72
C GLN A 140 -0.70 0.67 10.80
N ASN A 141 -2.02 0.78 10.88
CA ASN A 141 -2.71 1.59 11.87
C ASN A 141 -4.07 0.97 12.22
N GLU A 142 -4.63 1.35 13.36
CA GLU A 142 -5.88 0.79 13.89
C GLU A 142 -7.14 1.15 13.08
N GLN A 143 -6.99 1.98 12.06
CA GLN A 143 -8.09 2.40 11.17
C GLN A 143 -8.15 1.58 9.88
N ASP A 144 -7.17 0.70 9.65
CA ASP A 144 -7.09 -0.20 8.49
C ASP A 144 -8.00 -1.43 8.64
#